data_7932ae57d5d30f656e1b189667bbad4f
#
_entry.id   7932ae57d5d30f656e1b189667bbad4f
#
_cell.length_a   1.000
_cell.length_b   1.000
_cell.length_c   1.000
_cell.angle_alpha   90.00
_cell.angle_beta   90.00
_cell.angle_gamma   90.00
#
_symmetry.space_group_name_H-M   'P 1'
#
loop_
_entity.id
_entity.type
_entity.pdbx_description
1 polymer ?
#
loop_
_entity_poly.entity_id
_entity_poly.type
_entity_poly.pdbx_seq_one_letter_code
_entity_poly.pdbx_strand_id
1 'polypeptide(L)' 'MPPVTKKEADAYDRVIDAANCISELIEESGIDIDENDLEVLSIFIADNALAVMQILKRQTKQCVI' A
#
# COMPACT_ATOMS: atom_id res chain seq x y z
N MET A 1 -25.52 -14.53 -3.68
CA MET A 1 -24.39 -13.86 -3.08
C MET A 1 -24.82 -12.54 -2.49
N PRO A 2 -24.59 -12.31 -1.22
CA PRO A 2 -25.02 -11.05 -0.64
C PRO A 2 -24.25 -9.89 -1.25
N PRO A 3 -24.89 -8.73 -1.39
CA PRO A 3 -24.21 -7.57 -1.93
C PRO A 3 -23.12 -7.10 -0.99
N VAL A 4 -22.04 -6.59 -1.56
CA VAL A 4 -20.95 -6.02 -0.79
C VAL A 4 -21.51 -4.80 -0.05
N THR A 5 -21.22 -4.67 1.24
CA THR A 5 -21.65 -3.52 1.99
C THR A 5 -20.88 -2.28 1.52
N LYS A 6 -21.50 -1.13 1.68
CA LYS A 6 -20.88 0.14 1.31
C LYS A 6 -19.53 0.32 2.03
N LYS A 7 -19.48 -0.11 3.27
CA LYS A 7 -18.27 -0.02 4.09
C LYS A 7 -17.13 -0.86 3.52
N GLU A 8 -17.47 -2.07 3.06
CA GLU A 8 -16.46 -2.94 2.44
C GLU A 8 -15.97 -2.39 1.11
N ALA A 9 -16.88 -1.82 0.32
CA ALA A 9 -16.53 -1.21 -0.95
C ALA A 9 -15.59 -0.02 -0.73
N ASP A 10 -15.87 0.82 0.26
CA ASP A 10 -15.02 1.96 0.58
C ASP A 10 -13.62 1.52 1.02
N ALA A 11 -13.55 0.47 1.82
CA ALA A 11 -12.27 -0.06 2.27
C ALA A 11 -11.46 -0.58 1.08
N TYR A 12 -12.11 -1.27 0.16
CA TYR A 12 -11.45 -1.78 -1.04
C TYR A 12 -10.93 -0.64 -1.92
N ASP A 13 -11.73 0.39 -2.10
CA ASP A 13 -11.33 1.56 -2.89
C ASP A 13 -10.11 2.24 -2.29
N ARG A 14 -10.02 2.31 -0.97
CA ARG A 14 -8.86 2.88 -0.29
C ARG A 14 -7.60 2.07 -0.54
N VAL A 15 -7.73 0.76 -0.56
CA VAL A 15 -6.59 -0.12 -0.84
C VAL A 15 -6.09 0.12 -2.26
N ILE A 16 -7.00 0.23 -3.22
CA ILE A 16 -6.63 0.48 -4.62
C ILE A 16 -5.97 1.85 -4.78
N ASP A 17 -6.53 2.88 -4.16
CA ASP A 17 -5.94 4.22 -4.21
C ASP A 17 -4.54 4.22 -3.59
N ALA A 18 -4.38 3.59 -2.46
CA ALA A 18 -3.08 3.47 -1.80
C ALA A 18 -2.09 2.72 -2.68
N ALA A 19 -2.55 1.64 -3.32
CA ALA A 19 -1.70 0.86 -4.21
C ALA A 19 -1.21 1.70 -5.38
N ASN A 20 -2.07 2.54 -5.95
CA ASN A 20 -1.69 3.42 -7.05
C ASN A 20 -0.63 4.42 -6.61
N CYS A 21 -0.78 5.01 -5.44
CA CYS A 21 0.21 5.93 -4.90
C CYS A 21 1.53 5.24 -4.62
N ILE A 22 1.48 4.03 -4.11
CA ILE A 22 2.68 3.23 -3.84
C ILE A 22 3.39 2.90 -5.15
N SER A 23 2.63 2.53 -6.19
CA SER A 23 3.20 2.25 -7.51
C SER A 23 3.95 3.46 -8.06
N GLU A 24 3.35 4.64 -7.96
CA GLU A 24 3.99 5.88 -8.42
C GLU A 24 5.28 6.16 -7.64
N LEU A 25 5.23 5.94 -6.34
CA LEU A 25 6.40 6.15 -5.49
C LEU A 25 7.55 5.21 -5.87
N ILE A 26 7.24 3.96 -6.14
CA ILE A 26 8.23 2.97 -6.55
C ILE A 26 8.82 3.35 -7.91
N GLU A 27 7.98 3.81 -8.84
CA GLU A 27 8.45 4.26 -10.15
C GLU A 27 9.41 5.44 -10.02
N GLU A 28 9.13 6.35 -9.10
CA GLU A 28 10.02 7.48 -8.83
C GLU A 28 11.38 7.07 -8.32
N SER A 29 11.47 5.91 -7.68
CA SER A 29 12.73 5.41 -7.16
C SER A 29 13.72 5.01 -8.27
N GLY A 30 13.21 4.83 -9.49
CA GLY A 30 14.04 4.42 -10.62
C GLY A 30 14.33 2.93 -10.67
N ILE A 31 13.71 2.16 -9.80
CA ILE A 31 13.88 0.70 -9.81
C ILE A 31 13.12 0.13 -11.00
N ASP A 32 13.78 -0.74 -11.75
CA ASP A 32 13.17 -1.38 -12.91
C ASP A 32 12.41 -2.62 -12.45
N ILE A 33 11.09 -2.49 -12.38
CA ILE A 33 10.20 -3.57 -11.97
C ILE A 33 9.19 -3.80 -13.07
N ASP A 34 8.90 -5.08 -13.35
CA ASP A 34 7.86 -5.44 -14.29
C ASP A 34 6.53 -4.86 -13.83
N GLU A 35 5.73 -4.38 -14.78
CA GLU A 35 4.46 -3.72 -14.49
C GLU A 35 3.52 -4.60 -13.67
N ASN A 36 3.46 -5.87 -14.02
CA ASN A 36 2.62 -6.83 -13.31
C ASN A 36 3.11 -7.04 -11.88
N ASP A 37 4.42 -7.18 -11.70
CA ASP A 37 5.01 -7.34 -10.38
C ASP A 37 4.82 -6.10 -9.53
N LEU A 38 4.92 -4.93 -10.14
CA LEU A 38 4.71 -3.66 -9.46
C LEU A 38 3.29 -3.56 -8.93
N GLU A 39 2.31 -3.97 -9.72
CA GLU A 39 0.92 -3.95 -9.31
C GLU A 39 0.68 -4.88 -8.12
N VAL A 40 1.15 -6.11 -8.21
CA VAL A 40 1.00 -7.10 -7.15
C VAL A 40 1.68 -6.61 -5.86
N LEU A 41 2.88 -6.10 -5.98
CA LEU A 41 3.64 -5.59 -4.83
C LEU A 41 2.93 -4.41 -4.18
N SER A 42 2.44 -3.49 -4.99
CA SER A 42 1.75 -2.29 -4.48
C SER A 42 0.48 -2.66 -3.73
N ILE A 43 -0.28 -3.61 -4.27
CA ILE A 43 -1.51 -4.09 -3.61
C ILE A 43 -1.16 -4.79 -2.30
N PHE A 44 -0.11 -5.61 -2.29
CA PHE A 44 0.33 -6.28 -1.08
C PHE A 44 0.70 -5.28 0.01
N ILE A 45 1.46 -4.26 -0.33
CA ILE A 45 1.86 -3.23 0.63
C ILE A 45 0.64 -2.46 1.14
N ALA A 46 -0.26 -2.09 0.23
CA ALA A 46 -1.47 -1.35 0.61
C ALA A 46 -2.38 -2.18 1.52
N ASP A 47 -2.48 -3.47 1.24
CA ASP A 47 -3.28 -4.39 2.04
C ASP A 47 -2.71 -4.55 3.45
N ASN A 48 -1.41 -4.36 3.59
CA ASN A 48 -0.72 -4.45 4.87
C ASN A 48 -0.31 -3.07 5.41
N ALA A 49 -1.05 -2.05 5.02
CA ALA A 49 -0.71 -0.66 5.36
C ALA A 49 -0.53 -0.44 6.85
N LEU A 50 -1.38 -1.05 7.67
CA LEU A 50 -1.29 -0.89 9.12
C LEU A 50 0.03 -1.44 9.65
N ALA A 51 0.43 -2.61 9.18
CA ALA A 51 1.70 -3.21 9.58
C ALA A 51 2.88 -2.35 9.15
N VAL A 52 2.82 -1.83 7.91
CA VAL A 52 3.86 -0.95 7.39
C VAL A 52 3.96 0.32 8.22
N MET A 53 2.82 0.92 8.55
CA MET A 53 2.80 2.12 9.39
C MET A 53 3.41 1.88 10.75
N GLN A 54 3.12 0.75 11.36
CA GLN A 54 3.69 0.39 12.66
C GLN A 54 5.20 0.23 12.59
N ILE A 55 5.69 -0.39 11.52
CA ILE A 55 7.13 -0.54 11.30
C ILE A 55 7.78 0.82 11.14
N LEU A 56 7.18 1.69 10.34
CA LEU A 56 7.73 3.03 10.12
C LEU A 56 7.74 3.85 11.40
N LYS A 57 6.71 3.75 12.20
CA LYS A 57 6.65 4.45 13.48
C LYS A 57 7.75 3.99 14.43
N ARG A 58 8.01 2.69 14.45
CA ARG A 58 9.11 2.14 15.27
C ARG A 58 10.45 2.70 14.83
N GLN A 59 10.69 2.69 13.52
CA GLN A 59 11.95 3.16 12.96
C GLN A 59 12.15 4.65 13.25
N THR A 60 11.10 5.43 13.06
CA THR A 60 11.14 6.85 13.34
C THR A 60 11.47 7.11 14.82
N LYS A 61 10.85 6.31 15.69
CA LYS A 61 11.06 6.46 17.14
C LYS A 61 12.49 6.08 17.52
N GLN A 62 13.06 5.09 16.87
CA GLN A 62 14.44 4.66 17.13
C GLN A 62 15.46 5.61 16.51
N CYS A 63 15.11 6.19 15.39
CA CYS A 63 16.01 7.08 14.68
C CYS A 63 16.03 8.50 15.24
N VAL A 64 15.04 8.84 16.03
CA VAL A 64 15.04 10.14 16.69
C VAL A 64 16.08 10.13 17.80
N ILE A 65 17.10 10.83 17.56
CA ILE A 65 18.24 10.90 18.46
C ILE A 65 18.18 12.19 19.23
#